data_4df2dbd2f608c66b60051a29059ca560
#
_entry.id   4df2dbd2f608c66b60051a29059ca560
#
_cell.length_a   1.000
_cell.length_b   1.000
_cell.length_c   1.000
_cell.angle_alpha   90.00
_cell.angle_beta   90.00
_cell.angle_gamma   90.00
#
_symmetry.space_group_name_H-M   'P 1'
#
loop_
_entity.id
_entity.type
_entity.pdbx_description
1 polymer ?
#
loop_
_entity_poly.entity_id
_entity_poly.type
_entity_poly.pdbx_seq_one_letter_code
_entity_poly.pdbx_strand_id
1 'polypeptide(L)'
;MKRLSNRQEQVMSLIWKYGPMTVRRLIPLIDESLHFNTISTVVRELDRIGFLSHESEFRPFLYYPQVSKEDYIKELIESISVRFFDSDKKKFAEAITIQ
;
A
#
# COMPACT_ATOMS: atom_id res chain seq x y z
N MET A 1 0.67 1.53 -12.80
CA MET A 1 0.28 1.06 -11.45
C MET A 1 -0.67 2.06 -10.81
N LYS A 2 -1.71 1.57 -10.17
CA LYS A 2 -2.72 2.43 -9.54
C LYS A 2 -2.16 3.09 -8.28
N ARG A 3 -2.44 4.39 -8.10
CA ARG A 3 -2.15 5.06 -6.84
C ARG A 3 -3.15 4.61 -5.76
N LEU A 4 -2.64 4.25 -4.62
CA LEU A 4 -3.45 3.75 -3.50
C LEU A 4 -4.08 4.90 -2.70
N SER A 5 -5.22 4.64 -2.10
CA SER A 5 -5.80 5.53 -1.09
C SER A 5 -4.95 5.53 0.19
N ASN A 6 -5.21 6.50 1.07
CA ASN A 6 -4.49 6.57 2.35
C ASN A 6 -4.63 5.27 3.17
N ARG A 7 -5.83 4.71 3.23
CA ARG A 7 -6.06 3.47 3.98
C ARG A 7 -5.37 2.28 3.32
N GLN A 8 -5.39 2.22 1.99
CA GLN A 8 -4.68 1.17 1.25
C GLN A 8 -3.17 1.27 1.47
N GLU A 9 -2.62 2.48 1.43
CA GLU A 9 -1.19 2.68 1.71
C GLU A 9 -0.83 2.27 3.13
N GLN A 10 -1.69 2.57 4.09
CA GLN A 10 -1.49 2.19 5.48
C GLN A 10 -1.43 0.66 5.64
N VAL A 11 -2.35 -0.06 5.02
CA VAL A 11 -2.36 -1.53 5.03
C VAL A 11 -1.09 -2.09 4.36
N MET A 12 -0.76 -1.60 3.17
CA MET A 12 0.43 -2.06 2.46
C MET A 12 1.71 -1.76 3.25
N SER A 13 1.79 -0.58 3.88
CA SER A 13 2.97 -0.20 4.69
C SER A 13 3.21 -1.18 5.83
N LEU A 14 2.14 -1.66 6.47
CA LEU A 14 2.25 -2.65 7.55
C LEU A 14 2.70 -4.01 7.02
N ILE A 15 2.15 -4.45 5.90
CA ILE A 15 2.53 -5.73 5.29
C ILE A 15 3.97 -5.68 4.78
N TRP A 16 4.38 -4.57 4.16
CA TRP A 16 5.79 -4.41 3.76
C TRP A 16 6.74 -4.42 4.94
N LYS A 17 6.32 -3.83 6.06
CA LYS A 17 7.18 -3.72 7.26
C LYS A 17 7.28 -5.02 8.05
N TYR A 18 6.15 -5.70 8.26
CA TYR A 18 6.08 -6.85 9.17
C TYR A 18 5.93 -8.20 8.47
N GLY A 19 5.75 -8.19 7.15
CA GLY A 19 5.52 -9.41 6.38
C GLY A 19 4.04 -9.77 6.26
N PRO A 20 3.75 -10.94 5.67
CA PRO A 20 2.37 -11.37 5.44
C PRO A 20 1.53 -11.37 6.71
N MET A 21 0.26 -10.95 6.57
CA MET A 21 -0.66 -10.81 7.71
C MET A 21 -2.07 -11.23 7.35
N THR A 22 -2.81 -11.63 8.39
CA THR A 22 -4.26 -11.76 8.33
C THR A 22 -4.91 -10.40 8.60
N VAL A 23 -6.20 -10.25 8.22
CA VAL A 23 -6.97 -9.04 8.52
C VAL A 23 -7.02 -8.79 10.03
N ARG A 24 -7.19 -9.85 10.84
CA ARG A 24 -7.27 -9.69 12.29
C ARG A 24 -6.00 -9.11 12.90
N ARG A 25 -4.84 -9.43 12.34
CA ARG A 25 -3.56 -8.88 12.82
C ARG A 25 -3.35 -7.43 12.41
N LEU A 26 -3.91 -7.02 11.26
CA LEU A 26 -3.82 -5.64 10.78
C LEU A 26 -4.59 -4.66 11.67
N ILE A 27 -5.77 -5.06 12.14
CA ILE A 27 -6.68 -4.17 12.87
C ILE A 27 -6.01 -3.48 14.07
N PRO A 28 -5.43 -4.19 15.04
CA PRO A 28 -4.82 -3.51 16.19
C PRO A 28 -3.60 -2.67 15.84
N LEU A 29 -2.94 -2.93 14.72
CA LEU A 29 -1.82 -2.12 14.25
C LEU A 29 -2.28 -0.81 13.61
N ILE A 30 -3.53 -0.74 13.16
CA ILE A 30 -4.12 0.47 12.59
C ILE A 30 -4.90 1.21 13.67
N ASP A 31 -5.95 0.56 14.20
CA ASP A 31 -6.81 1.09 15.26
C ASP A 31 -7.69 -0.06 15.76
N GLU A 32 -7.58 -0.39 17.05
CA GLU A 32 -8.32 -1.51 17.64
C GLU A 32 -9.83 -1.38 17.54
N SER A 33 -10.35 -0.16 17.41
CA SER A 33 -11.78 0.10 17.29
C SER A 33 -12.34 -0.17 15.90
N LEU A 34 -11.50 -0.42 14.90
CA LEU A 34 -11.97 -0.64 13.54
C LEU A 34 -12.73 -1.95 13.41
N HIS A 35 -13.84 -1.87 12.67
CA HIS A 35 -14.63 -3.05 12.36
C HIS A 35 -13.88 -3.96 11.39
N PHE A 36 -13.96 -5.27 11.61
CA PHE A 36 -13.33 -6.27 10.74
C PHE A 36 -13.70 -6.07 9.27
N ASN A 37 -14.98 -5.80 8.98
CA ASN A 37 -15.43 -5.64 7.59
C ASN A 37 -14.81 -4.44 6.90
N THR A 38 -14.48 -3.38 7.62
CA THR A 38 -13.83 -2.19 7.07
C THR A 38 -12.47 -2.55 6.49
N ILE A 39 -11.64 -3.24 7.27
CA ILE A 39 -10.29 -3.61 6.83
C ILE A 39 -10.33 -4.77 5.84
N SER A 40 -11.24 -5.73 6.03
CA SER A 40 -11.44 -6.83 5.08
C SER A 40 -11.76 -6.31 3.67
N THR A 41 -12.61 -5.29 3.57
CA THR A 41 -12.95 -4.68 2.28
C THR A 41 -11.72 -4.05 1.61
N VAL A 42 -10.90 -3.33 2.38
CA VAL A 42 -9.66 -2.71 1.88
C VAL A 42 -8.69 -3.78 1.37
N VAL A 43 -8.49 -4.83 2.15
CA VAL A 43 -7.57 -5.92 1.81
C VAL A 43 -8.05 -6.68 0.57
N ARG A 44 -9.34 -6.97 0.47
CA ARG A 44 -9.90 -7.64 -0.71
C ARG A 44 -9.75 -6.81 -1.97
N GLU A 45 -9.90 -5.49 -1.87
CA GLU A 45 -9.67 -4.60 -3.01
C GLU A 45 -8.20 -4.60 -3.43
N LEU A 46 -7.27 -4.59 -2.47
CA LEU A 46 -5.84 -4.70 -2.76
C LEU A 46 -5.48 -6.02 -3.44
N ASP A 47 -6.13 -7.11 -3.04
CA ASP A 47 -6.00 -8.41 -3.69
C ASP A 47 -6.52 -8.33 -5.13
N ARG A 48 -7.71 -7.78 -5.32
CA ARG A 48 -8.32 -7.65 -6.65
C ARG A 48 -7.46 -6.85 -7.63
N ILE A 49 -6.83 -5.77 -7.18
CA ILE A 49 -6.01 -4.91 -8.05
C ILE A 49 -4.55 -5.37 -8.16
N GLY A 50 -4.20 -6.49 -7.54
CA GLY A 50 -2.88 -7.11 -7.71
C GLY A 50 -1.79 -6.63 -6.77
N PHE A 51 -2.11 -5.87 -5.74
CA PHE A 51 -1.13 -5.45 -4.72
C PHE A 51 -0.90 -6.52 -3.66
N LEU A 52 -1.92 -7.29 -3.35
CA LEU A 52 -1.85 -8.42 -2.41
C LEU A 52 -2.28 -9.70 -3.10
N SER A 53 -1.91 -10.81 -2.50
CA SER A 53 -2.35 -12.14 -2.91
C SER A 53 -2.47 -13.04 -1.68
N HIS A 54 -3.12 -14.18 -1.85
CA HIS A 54 -3.20 -15.24 -0.84
C HIS A 54 -3.19 -16.59 -1.56
N GLU A 55 -2.59 -17.60 -0.94
CA GLU A 55 -2.45 -18.92 -1.58
C GLU A 55 -3.46 -19.95 -1.11
N SER A 56 -3.99 -19.77 0.09
CA SER A 56 -4.87 -20.77 0.71
C SER A 56 -6.32 -20.50 0.37
N GLU A 57 -7.08 -21.58 0.14
CA GLU A 57 -8.54 -21.53 0.09
C GLU A 57 -9.17 -21.59 1.48
N PHE A 58 -8.36 -21.85 2.51
CA PHE A 58 -8.81 -21.96 3.89
C PHE A 58 -8.69 -20.61 4.60
N ARG A 59 -9.72 -20.24 5.35
CA ARG A 59 -9.73 -19.03 6.16
C ARG A 59 -9.16 -19.28 7.56
N PRO A 60 -8.52 -18.28 8.19
CA PRO A 60 -8.30 -16.93 7.69
C PRO A 60 -7.19 -16.85 6.64
N PHE A 61 -7.39 -15.97 5.64
CA PHE A 61 -6.39 -15.79 4.58
C PHE A 61 -5.18 -15.04 5.10
N LEU A 62 -4.00 -15.54 4.77
CA LEU A 62 -2.75 -14.84 4.96
C LEU A 62 -2.42 -14.07 3.68
N TYR A 63 -2.39 -12.74 3.78
CA TYR A 63 -2.12 -11.87 2.64
C TYR A 63 -0.67 -11.48 2.59
N TYR A 64 -0.08 -11.53 1.41
CA TYR A 64 1.30 -11.16 1.19
C TYR A 64 1.43 -10.21 -0.02
N PRO A 65 2.49 -9.37 -0.08
CA PRO A 65 2.60 -8.36 -1.12
C PRO A 65 2.97 -8.97 -2.46
N GLN A 66 2.33 -8.49 -3.52
CA GLN A 66 2.67 -8.79 -4.92
C GLN A 66 3.45 -7.66 -5.57
N VAL A 67 3.35 -6.47 -5.01
CA VAL A 67 4.08 -5.27 -5.46
C VAL A 67 5.03 -4.89 -4.32
N SER A 68 6.30 -4.65 -4.64
CA SER A 68 7.26 -4.21 -3.63
C SER A 68 7.03 -2.75 -3.26
N LYS A 69 7.43 -2.40 -2.04
CA LYS A 69 7.41 -1.01 -1.58
C LYS A 69 8.24 -0.10 -2.50
N GLU A 70 9.40 -0.58 -2.91
CA GLU A 70 10.32 0.16 -3.78
C GLU A 70 9.68 0.45 -5.13
N ASP A 71 9.02 -0.53 -5.74
CA ASP A 71 8.35 -0.34 -7.03
C ASP A 71 7.19 0.64 -6.91
N TYR A 72 6.41 0.57 -5.83
CA TYR A 72 5.31 1.50 -5.61
C TYR A 72 5.82 2.93 -5.45
N ILE A 73 6.87 3.14 -4.63
CA ILE A 73 7.46 4.46 -4.41
C ILE A 73 8.04 5.01 -5.71
N LYS A 74 8.71 4.18 -6.48
CA LYS A 74 9.30 4.56 -7.76
C LYS A 74 8.25 5.11 -8.73
N GLU A 75 7.13 4.40 -8.88
CA GLU A 75 6.04 4.85 -9.73
C GLU A 75 5.32 6.07 -9.18
N LEU A 76 5.19 6.18 -7.86
CA LEU A 76 4.62 7.35 -7.22
C LEU A 76 5.47 8.60 -7.50
N ILE A 77 6.78 8.49 -7.36
CA ILE A 77 7.71 9.58 -7.68
C ILE A 77 7.59 9.97 -9.15
N GLU A 78 7.55 8.99 -10.06
CA GLU A 78 7.39 9.24 -11.48
C GLU A 78 6.07 9.97 -11.77
N SER A 79 4.98 9.56 -11.15
CA SER A 79 3.68 10.21 -11.29
C SER A 79 3.70 11.68 -10.85
N ILE A 80 4.34 11.95 -9.71
CA ILE A 80 4.47 13.32 -9.19
C ILE A 80 5.37 14.15 -10.13
N SER A 81 6.46 13.58 -10.59
CA SER A 81 7.40 14.25 -11.50
C SER A 81 6.70 14.67 -12.80
N VAL A 82 5.90 13.78 -13.38
CA VAL A 82 5.13 14.07 -14.61
C VAL A 82 4.10 15.16 -14.37
N ARG A 83 3.34 15.09 -13.26
CA ARG A 83 2.22 15.99 -13.00
C ARG A 83 2.63 17.40 -12.62
N PHE A 84 3.67 17.55 -11.81
CA PHE A 84 3.98 18.81 -11.16
C PHE A 84 5.32 19.40 -11.57
N PHE A 85 6.20 18.61 -12.18
CA PHE A 85 7.56 19.02 -12.51
C PHE A 85 7.93 18.74 -13.96
N ASP A 86 6.94 18.48 -14.82
CA ASP A 86 7.14 18.20 -16.26
C ASP A 86 8.21 17.12 -16.49
N SER A 87 8.22 16.09 -15.66
CA SER A 87 9.21 15.01 -15.67
C SER A 87 10.64 15.45 -15.28
N ASP A 88 10.80 16.66 -14.73
CA ASP A 88 12.08 17.14 -14.25
C ASP A 88 12.33 16.67 -12.81
N LYS A 89 13.02 15.53 -12.69
CA LYS A 89 13.33 14.93 -11.39
C LYS A 89 14.25 15.79 -10.54
N LYS A 90 15.05 16.63 -11.16
CA LYS A 90 15.91 17.56 -10.43
C LYS A 90 15.09 18.61 -9.69
N LYS A 91 14.09 19.19 -10.35
CA LYS A 91 13.16 20.13 -9.70
C LYS A 91 12.38 19.47 -8.58
N PHE A 92 11.96 18.22 -8.78
CA PHE A 92 11.29 17.43 -7.75
C PHE A 92 12.19 17.25 -6.53
N ALA A 93 13.44 16.85 -6.73
CA ALA A 93 14.40 16.66 -5.65
C ALA A 93 14.68 17.97 -4.91
N GLU A 94 14.80 19.09 -5.63
CA GLU A 94 14.99 20.41 -5.03
C GLU A 94 13.79 20.80 -4.15
N ALA A 95 12.57 20.55 -4.61
CA ALA A 95 11.35 20.86 -3.85
C ALA A 95 11.29 20.10 -2.52
N ILE A 96 11.74 18.85 -2.50
CA ILE A 96 11.80 18.04 -1.27
C ILE A 96 12.89 18.56 -0.34
N THR A 97 14.02 18.98 -0.88
CA THR A 97 15.21 19.35 -0.10
C THR A 97 15.08 20.73 0.59
N ILE A 98 14.25 21.61 0.04
CA ILE A 98 14.09 22.98 0.54
C ILE A 98 13.31 23.05 1.86
N GLN A 99 12.65 22.00 2.25
CA GLN A 99 11.86 22.01 3.48
C GLN A 99 12.69 22.03 4.75
#